data_19e48a64e85ca0a022bd6d2914dab176
#
_entry.id   19e48a64e85ca0a022bd6d2914dab176
#
_cell.length_a   1.000
_cell.length_b   1.000
_cell.length_c   1.000
_cell.angle_alpha   90.00
_cell.angle_beta   90.00
_cell.angle_gamma   90.00
#
_symmetry.space_group_name_H-M   'P 1'
#
loop_
_entity.id
_entity.type
_entity.pdbx_description
1 polymer ?
#
loop_
_entity_poly.entity_id
_entity_poly.type
_entity_poly.pdbx_seq_one_letter_code
_entity_poly.pdbx_strand_id
1 'polypeptide(L)'
;AGATELEATVATNLVGPIRLDGLLLPHFLTLPHAAIVTVSSGLAFMPLALTPSYCATKAAVHSYSQSLRYQLKDTAVKVHELAPPYVQTELMGERQANDPHAMPLKDFIDEVMGIFQGSPDAEEILVERVKPLRFAEVNGGYAEFFKQFNDRMVAARVGE
;
A
#
# COMPACT_ATOMS: atom_id res chain seq x y z
N ALA A 1 -10.27 2.84 17.76
CA ALA A 1 -9.18 1.90 18.10
C ALA A 1 -8.67 2.22 19.50
N GLY A 2 -8.50 1.21 20.35
CA GLY A 2 -7.83 1.38 21.65
C GLY A 2 -6.32 1.62 21.47
N ALA A 3 -5.63 2.13 22.52
CA ALA A 3 -4.18 2.38 22.45
C ALA A 3 -3.40 1.11 22.04
N THR A 4 -3.76 -0.05 22.58
CA THR A 4 -3.12 -1.34 22.26
C THR A 4 -3.27 -1.73 20.78
N GLU A 5 -4.44 -1.47 20.19
CA GLU A 5 -4.70 -1.74 18.76
C GLU A 5 -3.89 -0.80 17.86
N LEU A 6 -3.76 0.48 18.26
CA LEU A 6 -2.93 1.44 17.57
C LEU A 6 -1.45 1.01 17.58
N GLU A 7 -0.92 0.66 18.75
CA GLU A 7 0.47 0.20 18.90
C GLU A 7 0.74 -1.05 18.07
N ALA A 8 -0.17 -2.03 18.09
CA ALA A 8 -0.06 -3.24 17.28
C ALA A 8 -0.06 -2.93 15.78
N THR A 9 -0.92 -2.02 15.33
CA THR A 9 -0.98 -1.58 13.92
C THR A 9 0.34 -0.92 13.49
N VAL A 10 0.89 -0.02 14.28
CA VAL A 10 2.18 0.65 14.01
C VAL A 10 3.33 -0.37 14.02
N ALA A 11 3.36 -1.24 15.02
CA ALA A 11 4.41 -2.25 15.14
C ALA A 11 4.42 -3.19 13.93
N THR A 12 3.25 -3.68 13.50
CA THR A 12 3.13 -4.64 12.41
C THR A 12 3.33 -3.99 11.04
N ASN A 13 2.70 -2.85 10.78
CA ASN A 13 2.67 -2.26 9.45
C ASN A 13 3.88 -1.40 9.12
N LEU A 14 4.56 -0.86 10.13
CA LEU A 14 5.64 0.11 9.94
C LEU A 14 6.96 -0.36 10.56
N VAL A 15 6.98 -0.55 11.88
CA VAL A 15 8.23 -0.85 12.59
C VAL A 15 8.80 -2.21 12.18
N GLY A 16 7.95 -3.23 12.05
CA GLY A 16 8.34 -4.58 11.64
C GLY A 16 9.03 -4.60 10.26
N PRO A 17 8.38 -4.11 9.20
CA PRO A 17 8.99 -4.02 7.87
C PRO A 17 10.31 -3.25 7.85
N ILE A 18 10.38 -2.06 8.46
CA ILE A 18 11.62 -1.27 8.51
C ILE A 18 12.76 -2.03 9.20
N ARG A 19 12.46 -2.72 10.32
CA ARG A 19 13.44 -3.54 11.01
C ARG A 19 13.90 -4.74 10.17
N LEU A 20 12.97 -5.39 9.49
CA LEU A 20 13.28 -6.52 8.62
C LEU A 20 14.19 -6.09 7.47
N ASP A 21 13.87 -4.99 6.81
CA ASP A 21 14.72 -4.42 5.75
C ASP A 21 16.12 -4.12 6.28
N GLY A 22 16.24 -3.47 7.43
CA GLY A 22 17.53 -3.16 8.05
C GLY A 22 18.37 -4.40 8.38
N LEU A 23 17.73 -5.51 8.74
CA LEU A 23 18.41 -6.79 9.03
C LEU A 23 18.84 -7.52 7.75
N LEU A 24 18.05 -7.46 6.68
CA LEU A 24 18.29 -8.17 5.43
C LEU A 24 19.18 -7.39 4.46
N LEU A 25 19.16 -6.06 4.53
CA LEU A 25 19.87 -5.20 3.61
C LEU A 25 21.39 -5.49 3.50
N PRO A 26 22.14 -5.74 4.58
CA PRO A 26 23.55 -6.11 4.46
C PRO A 26 23.77 -7.35 3.59
N HIS A 27 22.88 -8.33 3.67
CA HIS A 27 22.91 -9.51 2.80
C HIS A 27 22.56 -9.15 1.35
N PHE A 28 21.49 -8.40 1.11
CA PHE A 28 21.06 -8.00 -0.24
C PHE A 28 22.16 -7.21 -0.98
N LEU A 29 22.90 -6.37 -0.27
CA LEU A 29 24.03 -5.62 -0.86
C LEU A 29 25.19 -6.49 -1.33
N THR A 30 25.27 -7.75 -0.93
CA THR A 30 26.27 -8.71 -1.43
C THR A 30 25.84 -9.44 -2.70
N LEU A 31 24.57 -9.33 -3.07
CA LEU A 31 24.00 -10.06 -4.21
C LEU A 31 24.15 -9.24 -5.51
N PRO A 32 24.35 -9.92 -6.66
CA PRO A 32 24.41 -9.25 -7.97
C PRO A 32 23.05 -8.64 -8.37
N HIS A 33 21.95 -9.17 -7.83
CA HIS A 33 20.59 -8.67 -8.01
C HIS A 33 19.77 -8.95 -6.76
N ALA A 34 19.08 -7.95 -6.26
CA ALA A 34 18.12 -8.07 -5.15
C ALA A 34 16.99 -7.06 -5.34
N ALA A 35 15.85 -7.38 -4.75
CA ALA A 35 14.71 -6.46 -4.71
C ALA A 35 14.02 -6.48 -3.34
N ILE A 36 13.58 -5.31 -2.90
CA ILE A 36 12.70 -5.12 -1.76
C ILE A 36 11.36 -4.65 -2.31
N VAL A 37 10.28 -5.33 -1.96
CA VAL A 37 8.92 -4.92 -2.31
C VAL A 37 8.21 -4.50 -1.02
N THR A 38 8.06 -3.19 -0.83
CA THR A 38 7.26 -2.64 0.26
C THR A 38 5.78 -2.63 -0.13
N VAL A 39 4.89 -2.86 0.82
CA VAL A 39 3.45 -2.89 0.55
C VAL A 39 2.78 -1.74 1.29
N SER A 40 2.46 -0.65 0.55
CA SER A 40 1.64 0.45 1.03
C SER A 40 0.14 0.18 0.83
N SER A 41 -0.61 1.11 0.31
CA SER A 41 -2.04 0.98 -0.02
C SER A 41 -2.49 2.20 -0.82
N GLY A 42 -3.56 2.10 -1.58
CA GLY A 42 -4.26 3.28 -2.09
C GLY A 42 -4.69 4.25 -0.99
N LEU A 43 -4.92 3.73 0.23
CA LEU A 43 -5.23 4.54 1.41
C LEU A 43 -4.03 5.30 2.00
N ALA A 44 -2.82 5.11 1.47
CA ALA A 44 -1.67 5.97 1.76
C ALA A 44 -1.84 7.37 1.13
N PHE A 45 -2.58 7.45 0.03
CA PHE A 45 -2.77 8.65 -0.80
C PHE A 45 -4.16 9.27 -0.63
N MET A 46 -5.17 8.44 -0.36
CA MET A 46 -6.55 8.84 -0.11
C MET A 46 -7.01 8.23 1.21
N PRO A 47 -6.80 8.91 2.37
CA PRO A 47 -7.11 8.34 3.68
C PRO A 47 -8.59 8.05 3.86
N LEU A 48 -8.89 6.88 4.43
CA LEU A 48 -10.22 6.51 4.88
C LEU A 48 -10.42 6.91 6.34
N ALA A 49 -11.37 7.80 6.61
CA ALA A 49 -11.64 8.32 7.95
C ALA A 49 -12.00 7.24 8.98
N LEU A 50 -12.51 6.08 8.53
CA LEU A 50 -12.84 4.94 9.39
C LEU A 50 -11.61 4.19 9.92
N THR A 51 -10.45 4.33 9.27
CA THR A 51 -9.21 3.61 9.62
C THR A 51 -7.99 4.54 9.63
N PRO A 52 -7.99 5.63 10.42
CA PRO A 52 -6.98 6.67 10.34
C PRO A 52 -5.57 6.18 10.70
N SER A 53 -5.43 5.32 11.70
CA SER A 53 -4.13 4.75 12.09
C SER A 53 -3.53 3.85 11.01
N TYR A 54 -4.35 3.01 10.37
CA TYR A 54 -3.93 2.21 9.23
C TYR A 54 -3.43 3.10 8.08
N CYS A 55 -4.23 4.10 7.69
CA CYS A 55 -3.86 5.02 6.63
C CYS A 55 -2.54 5.75 6.93
N ALA A 56 -2.35 6.20 8.16
CA ALA A 56 -1.11 6.83 8.61
C ALA A 56 0.11 5.89 8.47
N THR A 57 -0.03 4.60 8.86
CA THR A 57 1.07 3.64 8.68
C THR A 57 1.39 3.40 7.20
N LYS A 58 0.38 3.36 6.33
CA LYS A 58 0.58 3.14 4.90
C LYS A 58 1.19 4.37 4.19
N ALA A 59 0.83 5.59 4.62
CA ALA A 59 1.50 6.82 4.18
C ALA A 59 2.97 6.86 4.63
N ALA A 60 3.26 6.40 5.85
CA ALA A 60 4.63 6.27 6.34
C ALA A 60 5.44 5.25 5.54
N VAL A 61 4.86 4.10 5.15
CA VAL A 61 5.50 3.11 4.26
C VAL A 61 5.82 3.73 2.90
N HIS A 62 4.91 4.51 2.31
CA HIS A 62 5.19 5.24 1.07
C HIS A 62 6.41 6.15 1.20
N SER A 63 6.44 7.00 2.21
CA SER A 63 7.58 7.89 2.49
C SER A 63 8.89 7.13 2.71
N TYR A 64 8.84 6.02 3.46
CA TYR A 64 9.99 5.14 3.68
C TYR A 64 10.50 4.53 2.38
N SER A 65 9.61 4.04 1.52
CA SER A 65 9.95 3.42 0.23
C SER A 65 10.70 4.38 -0.68
N GLN A 66 10.25 5.62 -0.77
CA GLN A 66 10.92 6.67 -1.55
C GLN A 66 12.33 6.94 -1.01
N SER A 67 12.46 7.08 0.31
CA SER A 67 13.74 7.36 0.97
C SER A 67 14.72 6.20 0.82
N LEU A 68 14.26 4.97 1.02
CA LEU A 68 15.07 3.76 0.87
C LEU A 68 15.55 3.58 -0.58
N ARG A 69 14.67 3.82 -1.56
CA ARG A 69 15.02 3.77 -2.99
C ARG A 69 16.13 4.76 -3.32
N TYR A 70 16.04 5.97 -2.81
CA TYR A 70 17.08 6.97 -3.01
C TYR A 70 18.42 6.57 -2.36
N GLN A 71 18.39 6.02 -1.15
CA GLN A 71 19.60 5.52 -0.47
C GLN A 71 20.28 4.40 -1.25
N LEU A 72 19.53 3.55 -1.93
CA LEU A 72 20.03 2.36 -2.63
C LEU A 72 20.24 2.57 -4.13
N LYS A 73 20.06 3.78 -4.66
CA LYS A 73 20.08 4.09 -6.10
C LYS A 73 21.36 3.67 -6.84
N ASP A 74 22.49 3.64 -6.15
CA ASP A 74 23.80 3.29 -6.72
C ASP A 74 24.21 1.85 -6.37
N THR A 75 23.26 1.00 -6.01
CA THR A 75 23.45 -0.41 -5.65
C THR A 75 22.70 -1.34 -6.61
N ALA A 76 22.92 -2.66 -6.47
CA ALA A 76 22.16 -3.67 -7.20
C ALA A 76 20.78 -3.98 -6.59
N VAL A 77 20.40 -3.33 -5.47
CA VAL A 77 19.13 -3.55 -4.76
C VAL A 77 18.07 -2.59 -5.29
N LYS A 78 17.00 -3.14 -5.86
CA LYS A 78 15.85 -2.35 -6.31
C LYS A 78 14.80 -2.26 -5.21
N VAL A 79 14.10 -1.13 -5.13
CA VAL A 79 13.01 -0.92 -4.18
C VAL A 79 11.74 -0.59 -4.95
N HIS A 80 10.78 -1.50 -4.89
CA HIS A 80 9.45 -1.35 -5.47
C HIS A 80 8.44 -1.08 -4.37
N GLU A 81 7.49 -0.21 -4.63
CA GLU A 81 6.33 -0.03 -3.76
C GLU A 81 5.09 -0.60 -4.43
N LEU A 82 4.50 -1.63 -3.85
CA LEU A 82 3.20 -2.13 -4.24
C LEU A 82 2.11 -1.39 -3.45
N ALA A 83 1.21 -0.71 -4.14
CA ALA A 83 0.07 -0.02 -3.53
C ALA A 83 -1.25 -0.69 -3.92
N PRO A 84 -1.76 -1.66 -3.15
CA PRO A 84 -3.01 -2.35 -3.46
C PRO A 84 -4.22 -1.42 -3.36
N PRO A 85 -5.25 -1.63 -4.20
CA PRO A 85 -6.61 -1.15 -3.95
C PRO A 85 -7.30 -2.01 -2.89
N TYR A 86 -8.62 -1.88 -2.75
CA TYR A 86 -9.43 -2.81 -1.97
C TYR A 86 -9.52 -4.15 -2.72
N VAL A 87 -8.94 -5.20 -2.15
CA VAL A 87 -8.79 -6.54 -2.76
C VAL A 87 -9.51 -7.59 -1.91
N GLN A 88 -10.11 -8.60 -2.54
CA GLN A 88 -10.71 -9.76 -1.87
C GLN A 88 -9.64 -10.58 -1.16
N THR A 89 -9.44 -10.30 0.14
CA THR A 89 -8.54 -10.98 1.05
C THR A 89 -9.19 -11.14 2.42
N GLU A 90 -8.61 -11.93 3.30
CA GLU A 90 -9.08 -12.11 4.67
C GLU A 90 -8.57 -11.04 5.65
N LEU A 91 -7.93 -9.96 5.16
CA LEU A 91 -7.33 -8.90 5.99
C LEU A 91 -8.34 -8.30 7.00
N MET A 92 -9.57 -8.10 6.57
CA MET A 92 -10.69 -7.64 7.42
C MET A 92 -11.72 -8.75 7.68
N GLY A 93 -11.32 -10.02 7.52
CA GLY A 93 -12.15 -11.20 7.69
C GLY A 93 -12.94 -11.60 6.45
N GLU A 94 -13.83 -12.59 6.62
CA GLU A 94 -14.60 -13.23 5.54
C GLU A 94 -15.44 -12.23 4.72
N ARG A 95 -15.89 -11.14 5.35
CA ARG A 95 -16.65 -10.10 4.65
C ARG A 95 -15.85 -9.51 3.49
N GLN A 96 -14.58 -9.12 3.72
CA GLN A 96 -13.74 -8.57 2.65
C GLN A 96 -13.43 -9.62 1.60
N ALA A 97 -13.19 -10.86 2.00
CA ALA A 97 -12.91 -11.96 1.08
C ALA A 97 -14.06 -12.21 0.08
N ASN A 98 -15.31 -11.91 0.47
CA ASN A 98 -16.51 -12.14 -0.33
C ASN A 98 -17.17 -10.84 -0.85
N ASP A 99 -16.57 -9.67 -0.61
CA ASP A 99 -17.14 -8.38 -1.04
C ASP A 99 -17.05 -8.24 -2.58
N PRO A 100 -18.20 -8.14 -3.28
CA PRO A 100 -18.20 -7.98 -4.73
C PRO A 100 -17.64 -6.63 -5.19
N HIS A 101 -17.52 -5.65 -4.29
CA HIS A 101 -16.90 -4.37 -4.59
C HIS A 101 -15.35 -4.40 -4.47
N ALA A 102 -14.78 -5.42 -3.86
CA ALA A 102 -13.34 -5.61 -3.82
C ALA A 102 -12.84 -6.21 -5.14
N MET A 103 -11.60 -5.91 -5.50
CA MET A 103 -10.96 -6.51 -6.67
C MET A 103 -10.71 -8.00 -6.40
N PRO A 104 -11.07 -8.94 -7.30
CA PRO A 104 -10.74 -10.34 -7.14
C PRO A 104 -9.23 -10.52 -6.95
N LEU A 105 -8.83 -11.35 -5.97
CA LEU A 105 -7.42 -11.55 -5.65
C LEU A 105 -6.62 -12.06 -6.85
N LYS A 106 -7.21 -12.98 -7.63
CA LYS A 106 -6.55 -13.50 -8.85
C LYS A 106 -6.24 -12.38 -9.84
N ASP A 107 -7.22 -11.53 -10.12
CA ASP A 107 -7.07 -10.43 -11.10
C ASP A 107 -6.01 -9.43 -10.62
N PHE A 108 -5.99 -9.13 -9.32
CA PHE A 108 -4.97 -8.29 -8.71
C PHE A 108 -3.56 -8.88 -8.90
N ILE A 109 -3.38 -10.16 -8.60
CA ILE A 109 -2.08 -10.83 -8.74
C ILE A 109 -1.64 -10.89 -10.21
N ASP A 110 -2.55 -11.23 -11.13
CA ASP A 110 -2.23 -11.30 -12.57
C ASP A 110 -1.77 -9.93 -13.09
N GLU A 111 -2.45 -8.84 -12.70
CA GLU A 111 -2.07 -7.49 -13.10
C GLU A 111 -0.74 -7.04 -12.50
N VAL A 112 -0.51 -7.30 -11.20
CA VAL A 112 0.76 -7.03 -10.51
C VAL A 112 1.92 -7.75 -11.20
N MET A 113 1.76 -9.04 -11.50
CA MET A 113 2.79 -9.83 -12.19
C MET A 113 3.02 -9.35 -13.61
N GLY A 114 1.98 -8.91 -14.31
CA GLY A 114 2.09 -8.29 -15.63
C GLY A 114 2.91 -6.99 -15.59
N ILE A 115 2.73 -6.16 -14.55
CA ILE A 115 3.51 -4.93 -14.36
C ILE A 115 4.99 -5.27 -14.13
N PHE A 116 5.29 -6.22 -13.23
CA PHE A 116 6.68 -6.64 -12.98
C PHE A 116 7.36 -7.19 -14.24
N GLN A 117 6.64 -7.95 -15.07
CA GLN A 117 7.17 -8.49 -16.32
C GLN A 117 7.39 -7.41 -17.38
N GLY A 118 6.45 -6.48 -17.52
CA GLY A 118 6.51 -5.43 -18.53
C GLY A 118 7.39 -4.23 -18.14
N SER A 119 7.58 -4.01 -16.85
CA SER A 119 8.32 -2.87 -16.29
C SER A 119 9.10 -3.27 -15.04
N PRO A 120 10.18 -4.07 -15.18
CA PRO A 120 10.91 -4.62 -14.04
C PRO A 120 11.65 -3.56 -13.21
N ASP A 121 11.69 -2.32 -13.68
CA ASP A 121 12.30 -1.18 -13.00
C ASP A 121 11.25 -0.20 -12.44
N ALA A 122 9.97 -0.54 -12.48
CA ALA A 122 8.92 0.32 -11.99
C ALA A 122 9.09 0.59 -10.48
N GLU A 123 9.13 1.85 -10.11
CA GLU A 123 9.27 2.27 -8.71
C GLU A 123 7.99 2.01 -7.91
N GLU A 124 6.83 2.21 -8.53
CA GLU A 124 5.51 1.95 -7.97
C GLU A 124 4.78 0.92 -8.81
N ILE A 125 4.26 -0.11 -8.17
CA ILE A 125 3.44 -1.15 -8.80
C ILE A 125 1.98 -0.82 -8.53
N LEU A 126 1.33 -0.25 -9.56
CA LEU A 126 -0.02 0.32 -9.48
C LEU A 126 -0.93 -0.37 -10.48
N VAL A 127 -1.82 -1.23 -10.00
CA VAL A 127 -2.92 -1.73 -10.82
C VAL A 127 -3.88 -0.59 -11.19
N GLU A 128 -4.60 -0.71 -12.32
CA GLU A 128 -5.47 0.37 -12.80
C GLU A 128 -6.45 0.87 -11.74
N ARG A 129 -6.98 -0.06 -10.94
CA ARG A 129 -7.99 0.24 -9.93
C ARG A 129 -7.51 1.15 -8.79
N VAL A 130 -6.21 1.20 -8.50
CA VAL A 130 -5.67 2.07 -7.44
C VAL A 130 -5.30 3.46 -7.94
N LYS A 131 -5.07 3.64 -9.23
CA LYS A 131 -4.58 4.90 -9.81
C LYS A 131 -5.43 6.13 -9.48
N PRO A 132 -6.78 6.06 -9.44
CA PRO A 132 -7.58 7.21 -9.01
C PRO A 132 -7.25 7.71 -7.60
N LEU A 133 -6.94 6.79 -6.66
CA LEU A 133 -6.54 7.16 -5.30
C LEU A 133 -5.10 7.70 -5.29
N ARG A 134 -4.19 7.02 -6.00
CA ARG A 134 -2.78 7.41 -6.05
C ARG A 134 -2.56 8.79 -6.62
N PHE A 135 -3.31 9.17 -7.64
CA PHE A 135 -3.14 10.43 -8.36
C PHE A 135 -4.16 11.50 -7.98
N ALA A 136 -4.93 11.32 -6.92
CA ALA A 136 -5.98 12.24 -6.50
C ALA A 136 -5.48 13.67 -6.26
N GLU A 137 -4.31 13.85 -5.64
CA GLU A 137 -3.71 15.18 -5.44
C GLU A 137 -3.25 15.80 -6.76
N VAL A 138 -2.56 15.03 -7.59
CA VAL A 138 -1.98 15.51 -8.85
C VAL A 138 -3.06 15.90 -9.86
N ASN A 139 -4.17 15.16 -9.88
CA ASN A 139 -5.28 15.40 -10.80
C ASN A 139 -6.14 16.61 -10.40
N GLY A 140 -5.93 17.19 -9.22
CA GLY A 140 -6.76 18.25 -8.67
C GLY A 140 -8.09 17.77 -8.11
N GLY A 141 -8.79 18.61 -7.36
CA GLY A 141 -10.07 18.26 -6.77
C GLY A 141 -9.98 17.29 -5.56
N TYR A 142 -8.80 17.15 -4.95
CA TYR A 142 -8.56 16.23 -3.84
C TYR A 142 -9.58 16.38 -2.70
N ALA A 143 -9.85 17.62 -2.26
CA ALA A 143 -10.74 17.85 -1.13
C ALA A 143 -12.16 17.35 -1.40
N GLU A 144 -12.68 17.56 -2.58
CA GLU A 144 -14.02 17.09 -2.98
C GLU A 144 -14.02 15.56 -3.11
N PHE A 145 -12.98 14.97 -3.73
CA PHE A 145 -12.86 13.53 -3.86
C PHE A 145 -12.71 12.86 -2.48
N PHE A 146 -11.90 13.42 -1.59
CA PHE A 146 -11.75 12.93 -0.22
C PHE A 146 -13.10 12.91 0.52
N LYS A 147 -13.87 14.01 0.41
CA LYS A 147 -15.18 14.10 1.01
C LYS A 147 -16.14 13.05 0.47
N GLN A 148 -16.28 12.96 -0.86
CA GLN A 148 -17.19 12.01 -1.51
C GLN A 148 -16.80 10.55 -1.24
N PHE A 149 -15.51 10.25 -1.25
CA PHE A 149 -14.99 8.92 -0.92
C PHE A 149 -15.37 8.51 0.50
N ASN A 150 -15.12 9.39 1.48
CA ASN A 150 -15.40 9.10 2.88
C ASN A 150 -16.90 9.07 3.18
N ASP A 151 -17.70 9.98 2.60
CA ASP A 151 -19.17 9.98 2.75
C ASP A 151 -19.79 8.64 2.29
N ARG A 152 -19.33 8.12 1.14
CA ARG A 152 -19.77 6.80 0.62
C ARG A 152 -19.39 5.66 1.55
N MET A 153 -18.16 5.65 2.05
CA MET A 153 -17.67 4.57 2.91
C MET A 153 -18.35 4.57 4.28
N VAL A 154 -18.64 5.74 4.83
CA VAL A 154 -19.40 5.88 6.08
C VAL A 154 -20.85 5.44 5.89
N ALA A 155 -21.50 5.88 4.80
CA ALA A 155 -22.88 5.49 4.50
C ALA A 155 -23.05 3.98 4.31
N ALA A 156 -22.11 3.34 3.62
CA ALA A 156 -22.09 1.88 3.43
C ALA A 156 -22.00 1.11 4.75
N ARG A 157 -21.30 1.67 5.76
CA ARG A 157 -21.18 1.05 7.08
C ARG A 157 -22.40 1.25 7.98
N VAL A 158 -23.14 2.36 7.81
CA VAL A 158 -24.33 2.67 8.61
C VAL A 158 -25.58 1.93 8.10
N GLY A 159 -25.60 1.53 6.83
CA GLY A 159 -26.70 0.76 6.22
C GLY A 159 -26.72 -0.73 6.56
N GLU A 160 -25.84 -1.15 7.44
CA GLU A 160 -25.68 -2.52 7.98
C GLU A 160 -26.05 -2.59 9.46
#